data_b75be22444b74fa31ad07c0eb3bacb06
#
_entry.id   b75be22444b74fa31ad07c0eb3bacb06
#
_cell.length_a   1.000
_cell.length_b   1.000
_cell.length_c   1.000
_cell.angle_alpha   90.00
_cell.angle_beta   90.00
_cell.angle_gamma   90.00
#
_symmetry.space_group_name_H-M   'P 1'
#
loop_
_entity.id
_entity.type
_entity.pdbx_description
1 polymer ?
#
loop_
_entity_poly.entity_id
_entity_poly.type
_entity_poly.pdbx_seq_one_letter_code
_entity_poly.pdbx_strand_id
1 'polypeptide(L)'
;PLGYFEELKSGKDMNLAEDPELNAMLDYYDLVLQYGNDDAIATDKWTGRNAFFLEEAAMIDDEGSWEIPNIMDVNPDLADHVVQGRVPITDDASKNKLQTASICAAVYKDSPQLDEAKKFLDYLVKSDYTAYWHQDVMGNIPGLSTVPVSENLACLGQDVFTLMQDGLTHETMTPWCPDEVKDSIGEVWSLYVGKQIDRPQFFKQYQEIWTNYAANK
;
A
#
# COMPACT_ATOMS: atom_id res chain seq x y z
N PRO A 1 -8.24 13.93 -4.60
CA PRO A 1 -8.10 12.49 -4.95
C PRO A 1 -9.44 11.82 -5.24
N LEU A 2 -10.46 11.88 -4.33
CA LEU A 2 -11.76 11.22 -4.60
C LEU A 2 -12.43 11.75 -5.87
N GLY A 3 -12.39 13.07 -6.11
CA GLY A 3 -12.94 13.68 -7.32
C GLY A 3 -12.28 13.17 -8.60
N TYR A 4 -10.98 12.95 -8.59
CA TYR A 4 -10.25 12.37 -9.73
C TYR A 4 -10.76 10.96 -10.06
N PHE A 5 -10.95 10.10 -9.07
CA PHE A 5 -11.51 8.76 -9.26
C PHE A 5 -12.96 8.79 -9.76
N GLU A 6 -13.77 9.72 -9.30
CA GLU A 6 -15.15 9.87 -9.78
C GLU A 6 -15.19 10.31 -11.26
N GLU A 7 -14.27 11.17 -11.67
CA GLU A 7 -14.11 11.53 -13.08
C GLU A 7 -13.66 10.33 -13.93
N LEU A 8 -12.66 9.56 -13.49
CA LEU A 8 -12.26 8.32 -14.17
C LEU A 8 -13.43 7.34 -14.28
N LYS A 9 -14.16 7.08 -13.18
CA LYS A 9 -15.33 6.19 -13.17
C LYS A 9 -16.46 6.65 -14.09
N SER A 10 -16.54 7.92 -14.40
CA SER A 10 -17.50 8.46 -15.37
C SER A 10 -17.13 8.20 -16.82
N GLY A 11 -15.94 7.66 -17.07
CA GLY A 11 -15.39 7.47 -18.43
C GLY A 11 -14.93 8.77 -19.10
N LYS A 12 -14.81 9.86 -18.33
CA LYS A 12 -14.30 11.14 -18.84
C LYS A 12 -12.88 10.94 -19.38
N ASP A 13 -12.62 11.49 -20.55
CA ASP A 13 -11.25 11.62 -21.04
C ASP A 13 -10.49 12.63 -20.18
N MET A 14 -9.52 12.12 -19.42
CA MET A 14 -8.74 12.89 -18.45
C MET A 14 -7.45 13.44 -19.05
N ASN A 15 -7.18 13.17 -20.36
CA ASN A 15 -5.91 13.49 -21.00
C ASN A 15 -4.70 13.03 -20.16
N LEU A 16 -4.73 11.78 -19.74
CA LEU A 16 -3.77 11.19 -18.79
C LEU A 16 -2.31 11.35 -19.20
N ALA A 17 -2.04 11.44 -20.50
CA ALA A 17 -0.70 11.66 -21.03
C ALA A 17 -0.09 13.02 -20.63
N GLU A 18 -0.93 14.01 -20.35
CA GLU A 18 -0.52 15.35 -19.90
C GLU A 18 -0.62 15.53 -18.37
N ASP A 19 -1.07 14.49 -17.65
CA ASP A 19 -1.16 14.52 -16.19
C ASP A 19 0.24 14.48 -15.57
N PRO A 20 0.69 15.56 -14.87
CA PRO A 20 2.05 15.62 -14.35
C PRO A 20 2.29 14.64 -13.19
N GLU A 21 1.26 14.32 -12.41
CA GLU A 21 1.41 13.41 -11.26
C GLU A 21 1.50 11.96 -11.72
N LEU A 22 0.72 11.57 -12.73
CA LEU A 22 0.82 10.25 -13.34
C LEU A 22 2.15 10.06 -14.09
N ASN A 23 2.63 11.10 -14.79
CA ASN A 23 3.95 11.05 -15.41
C ASN A 23 5.07 10.94 -14.38
N ALA A 24 5.02 11.69 -13.27
CA ALA A 24 6.00 11.58 -12.20
C ALA A 24 6.02 10.18 -11.56
N MET A 25 4.87 9.54 -11.44
CA MET A 25 4.77 8.15 -10.98
C MET A 25 5.45 7.18 -11.97
N LEU A 26 5.24 7.35 -13.28
CA LEU A 26 5.94 6.53 -14.28
C LEU A 26 7.46 6.79 -14.30
N ASP A 27 7.89 8.05 -14.09
CA ASP A 27 9.32 8.39 -13.95
C ASP A 27 9.94 7.69 -12.74
N TYR A 28 9.21 7.63 -11.63
CA TYR A 28 9.64 6.88 -10.45
C TYR A 28 9.81 5.38 -10.75
N TYR A 29 8.84 4.74 -11.39
CA TYR A 29 8.95 3.33 -11.78
C TYR A 29 10.08 3.07 -12.76
N ASP A 30 10.32 3.97 -13.72
CA ASP A 30 11.47 3.87 -14.64
C ASP A 30 12.80 3.95 -13.88
N LEU A 31 12.90 4.78 -12.83
CA LEU A 31 14.06 4.82 -11.93
C LEU A 31 14.23 3.53 -11.14
N VAL A 32 13.15 3.00 -10.58
CA VAL A 32 13.18 1.71 -9.85
C VAL A 32 13.66 0.58 -10.77
N LEU A 33 13.19 0.54 -12.00
CA LEU A 33 13.64 -0.45 -13.00
C LEU A 33 15.07 -0.23 -13.48
N GLN A 34 15.59 0.99 -13.41
CA GLN A 34 16.96 1.31 -13.81
C GLN A 34 17.97 0.95 -12.73
N TYR A 35 17.62 1.12 -11.46
CA TYR A 35 18.54 0.98 -10.31
C TYR A 35 18.20 -0.19 -9.39
N GLY A 36 17.08 -0.85 -9.62
CA GLY A 36 16.69 -2.06 -8.90
C GLY A 36 17.49 -3.28 -9.33
N ASN A 37 17.16 -4.41 -8.76
CA ASN A 37 17.78 -5.69 -9.10
C ASN A 37 17.51 -6.04 -10.57
N ASP A 38 18.49 -6.60 -11.27
CA ASP A 38 18.39 -6.97 -12.69
C ASP A 38 17.20 -7.92 -12.98
N ASP A 39 16.82 -8.72 -12.00
CA ASP A 39 15.74 -9.71 -12.06
C ASP A 39 14.46 -9.25 -11.35
N ALA A 40 14.31 -7.97 -11.01
CA ALA A 40 13.20 -7.44 -10.21
C ALA A 40 11.81 -7.86 -10.73
N ILE A 41 11.62 -7.91 -12.05
CA ILE A 41 10.35 -8.31 -12.67
C ILE A 41 10.03 -9.80 -12.47
N ALA A 42 11.07 -10.63 -12.36
CA ALA A 42 10.94 -12.09 -12.19
C ALA A 42 11.05 -12.54 -10.73
N THR A 43 11.45 -11.64 -9.84
CA THR A 43 11.63 -11.91 -8.42
C THR A 43 10.28 -11.95 -7.70
N ASP A 44 10.00 -13.03 -6.99
CA ASP A 44 8.81 -13.12 -6.16
C ASP A 44 8.96 -12.26 -4.89
N LYS A 45 7.82 -11.93 -4.28
CA LYS A 45 7.73 -11.05 -3.12
C LYS A 45 8.62 -11.50 -1.94
N TRP A 46 8.68 -12.80 -1.67
CA TRP A 46 9.45 -13.31 -0.53
C TRP A 46 10.95 -13.25 -0.78
N THR A 47 11.37 -13.56 -1.99
CA THR A 47 12.76 -13.41 -2.41
C THR A 47 13.23 -11.96 -2.31
N GLY A 48 12.42 -11.01 -2.79
CA GLY A 48 12.72 -9.58 -2.66
C GLY A 48 12.80 -9.10 -1.20
N ARG A 49 11.88 -9.52 -0.35
CA ARG A 49 11.92 -9.23 1.10
C ARG A 49 13.17 -9.79 1.77
N ASN A 50 13.50 -11.04 1.50
CA ASN A 50 14.68 -11.67 2.07
C ASN A 50 15.98 -10.98 1.64
N ALA A 51 16.09 -10.49 0.41
CA ALA A 51 17.25 -9.69 -0.01
C ALA A 51 17.43 -8.44 0.86
N PHE A 52 16.35 -7.78 1.24
CA PHE A 52 16.40 -6.65 2.18
C PHE A 52 16.73 -7.12 3.61
N PHE A 53 16.09 -8.17 4.12
CA PHE A 53 16.33 -8.66 5.49
C PHE A 53 17.75 -9.21 5.68
N LEU A 54 18.38 -9.72 4.62
CA LEU A 54 19.75 -10.21 4.61
C LEU A 54 20.78 -9.11 4.26
N GLU A 55 20.34 -7.85 4.19
CA GLU A 55 21.18 -6.69 3.86
C GLU A 55 21.83 -6.77 2.46
N GLU A 56 21.26 -7.55 1.55
CA GLU A 56 21.66 -7.62 0.14
C GLU A 56 21.04 -6.49 -0.69
N ALA A 57 19.93 -5.90 -0.21
CA ALA A 57 19.29 -4.71 -0.76
C ALA A 57 19.18 -3.62 0.31
N ALA A 58 19.49 -2.37 -0.05
CA ALA A 58 19.46 -1.23 0.86
C ALA A 58 18.05 -0.67 1.08
N MET A 59 17.14 -0.90 0.15
CA MET A 59 15.75 -0.44 0.20
C MET A 59 14.81 -1.50 -0.34
N ILE A 60 13.60 -1.51 0.18
CA ILE A 60 12.48 -2.27 -0.37
C ILE A 60 11.31 -1.30 -0.58
N ASP A 61 10.67 -1.38 -1.74
CA ASP A 61 9.51 -0.57 -2.09
C ASP A 61 8.20 -1.33 -1.82
N ASP A 62 7.12 -0.58 -1.57
CA ASP A 62 5.76 -1.09 -1.37
C ASP A 62 5.61 -2.05 -0.17
N GLU A 63 6.40 -1.83 0.88
CA GLU A 63 6.30 -2.56 2.15
C GLU A 63 5.99 -1.60 3.31
N GLY A 64 5.69 -2.13 4.49
CA GLY A 64 5.23 -1.33 5.61
C GLY A 64 5.54 -1.90 6.99
N SER A 65 4.95 -1.30 8.00
CA SER A 65 5.22 -1.64 9.41
C SER A 65 4.95 -3.11 9.76
N TRP A 66 4.14 -3.80 8.99
CA TRP A 66 3.86 -5.25 9.14
C TRP A 66 5.05 -6.16 8.88
N GLU A 67 6.17 -5.63 8.38
CA GLU A 67 7.38 -6.42 8.14
C GLU A 67 8.21 -6.69 9.40
N ILE A 68 7.95 -6.00 10.51
CA ILE A 68 8.71 -6.20 11.77
C ILE A 68 8.78 -7.68 12.18
N PRO A 69 7.69 -8.48 12.21
CA PRO A 69 7.79 -9.89 12.58
C PRO A 69 8.68 -10.70 11.63
N ASN A 70 8.65 -10.40 10.33
CA ASN A 70 9.46 -11.09 9.34
C ASN A 70 10.94 -10.72 9.48
N ILE A 71 11.25 -9.45 9.75
CA ILE A 71 12.60 -8.98 10.05
C ILE A 71 13.12 -9.68 11.30
N MET A 72 12.32 -9.71 12.38
CA MET A 72 12.69 -10.36 13.64
C MET A 72 12.96 -11.87 13.49
N ASP A 73 12.30 -12.53 12.54
CA ASP A 73 12.48 -13.95 12.27
C ASP A 73 13.76 -14.23 11.47
N VAL A 74 14.12 -13.37 10.53
CA VAL A 74 15.26 -13.57 9.61
C VAL A 74 16.54 -12.91 10.12
N ASN A 75 16.46 -11.65 10.57
CA ASN A 75 17.60 -10.86 11.03
C ASN A 75 17.16 -9.89 12.14
N PRO A 76 17.07 -10.37 13.40
CA PRO A 76 16.61 -9.55 14.53
C PRO A 76 17.45 -8.28 14.75
N ASP A 77 18.74 -8.32 14.43
CA ASP A 77 19.64 -7.16 14.60
C ASP A 77 19.27 -6.00 13.64
N LEU A 78 18.62 -6.31 12.53
CA LEU A 78 18.16 -5.31 11.58
C LEU A 78 16.93 -4.52 12.07
N ALA A 79 16.13 -5.08 12.96
CA ALA A 79 14.85 -4.51 13.37
C ALA A 79 14.94 -3.09 13.94
N ASP A 80 16.05 -2.75 14.61
CA ASP A 80 16.30 -1.43 15.19
C ASP A 80 17.00 -0.46 14.20
N HIS A 81 17.31 -0.93 13.00
CA HIS A 81 18.06 -0.19 11.97
C HIS A 81 17.26 0.11 10.70
N VAL A 82 15.97 -0.23 10.69
CA VAL A 82 15.07 0.02 9.57
C VAL A 82 14.20 1.25 9.83
N VAL A 83 13.85 1.96 8.78
CA VAL A 83 12.96 3.13 8.84
C VAL A 83 11.89 3.04 7.77
N GLN A 84 10.68 3.52 8.09
CA GLN A 84 9.61 3.67 7.13
C GLN A 84 9.68 5.03 6.46
N GLY A 85 10.04 5.04 5.19
CA GLY A 85 10.11 6.25 4.37
C GLY A 85 8.83 6.53 3.58
N ARG A 86 8.84 7.66 2.90
CA ARG A 86 7.84 8.04 1.89
C ARG A 86 8.52 8.01 0.52
N VAL A 87 7.84 7.47 -0.49
CA VAL A 87 8.36 7.45 -1.85
C VAL A 87 8.45 8.88 -2.40
N PRO A 88 9.62 9.35 -2.85
CA PRO A 88 9.82 10.72 -3.33
C PRO A 88 9.39 10.85 -4.81
N ILE A 89 8.08 10.74 -5.08
CA ILE A 89 7.54 10.83 -6.44
C ILE A 89 7.64 12.25 -7.01
N THR A 90 7.57 13.27 -6.14
CA THR A 90 7.66 14.68 -6.55
C THR A 90 8.69 15.44 -5.73
N ASP A 91 9.20 16.56 -6.27
CA ASP A 91 10.12 17.47 -5.55
C ASP A 91 9.45 18.18 -4.36
N ASP A 92 8.11 18.23 -4.33
CA ASP A 92 7.36 18.75 -3.20
C ASP A 92 7.15 17.68 -2.14
N ALA A 93 8.00 17.69 -1.11
CA ALA A 93 7.95 16.73 -0.01
C ALA A 93 6.59 16.67 0.71
N SER A 94 5.78 17.73 0.67
CA SER A 94 4.44 17.75 1.30
C SER A 94 3.42 16.92 0.51
N LYS A 95 3.65 16.68 -0.77
CA LYS A 95 2.82 15.85 -1.65
C LYS A 95 3.17 14.37 -1.57
N ASN A 96 4.41 14.04 -1.23
CA ASN A 96 4.87 12.67 -1.08
C ASN A 96 4.34 12.10 0.24
N LYS A 97 3.22 11.40 0.19
CA LYS A 97 2.54 10.85 1.36
C LYS A 97 2.66 9.34 1.41
N LEU A 98 2.86 8.83 2.62
CA LEU A 98 2.79 7.39 2.87
C LEU A 98 1.34 6.92 2.73
N GLN A 99 1.12 5.85 1.96
CA GLN A 99 -0.18 5.20 1.90
C GLN A 99 -0.39 4.34 3.15
N THR A 100 -1.55 4.49 3.78
CA THR A 100 -1.98 3.63 4.89
C THR A 100 -3.21 2.83 4.48
N ALA A 101 -3.37 1.65 5.08
CA ALA A 101 -4.52 0.80 4.86
C ALA A 101 -5.14 0.41 6.20
N SER A 102 -6.46 0.44 6.27
CA SER A 102 -7.18 -0.07 7.43
C SER A 102 -7.40 -1.58 7.28
N ILE A 103 -7.00 -2.34 8.30
CA ILE A 103 -7.35 -3.75 8.42
C ILE A 103 -8.68 -3.82 9.16
N CYS A 104 -9.64 -4.53 8.60
CA CYS A 104 -10.95 -4.73 9.22
C CYS A 104 -11.28 -6.22 9.34
N ALA A 105 -12.02 -6.56 10.38
CA ALA A 105 -12.65 -7.87 10.54
C ALA A 105 -14.15 -7.75 10.30
N ALA A 106 -14.72 -8.66 9.53
CA ALA A 106 -16.15 -8.70 9.23
C ALA A 106 -16.76 -10.04 9.64
N VAL A 107 -18.03 -10.01 10.01
CA VAL A 107 -18.80 -11.22 10.32
C VAL A 107 -19.89 -11.40 9.28
N TYR A 108 -20.01 -12.62 8.78
CA TYR A 108 -21.11 -12.98 7.88
C TYR A 108 -22.46 -12.86 8.61
N LYS A 109 -23.34 -11.99 8.10
CA LYS A 109 -24.60 -11.62 8.76
C LYS A 109 -25.56 -12.79 9.00
N ASP A 110 -25.52 -13.82 8.15
CA ASP A 110 -26.38 -15.00 8.22
C ASP A 110 -25.62 -16.21 8.80
N SER A 111 -24.51 -15.97 9.53
CA SER A 111 -23.76 -17.02 10.21
C SER A 111 -24.65 -17.72 11.27
N PRO A 112 -24.66 -19.07 11.33
CA PRO A 112 -25.34 -19.79 12.39
C PRO A 112 -24.73 -19.55 13.79
N GLN A 113 -23.52 -18.96 13.84
CA GLN A 113 -22.80 -18.61 15.06
C GLN A 113 -22.62 -17.09 15.19
N LEU A 114 -23.57 -16.30 14.72
CA LEU A 114 -23.45 -14.84 14.65
C LEU A 114 -23.15 -14.20 16.00
N ASP A 115 -23.80 -14.65 17.07
CA ASP A 115 -23.62 -14.07 18.41
C ASP A 115 -22.21 -14.37 18.98
N GLU A 116 -21.68 -15.55 18.73
CA GLU A 116 -20.33 -15.91 19.16
C GLU A 116 -19.28 -15.15 18.32
N ALA A 117 -19.52 -14.98 17.03
CA ALA A 117 -18.64 -14.18 16.16
C ALA A 117 -18.63 -12.70 16.60
N LYS A 118 -19.75 -12.12 17.00
CA LYS A 118 -19.80 -10.77 17.56
C LYS A 118 -19.03 -10.66 18.88
N LYS A 119 -19.10 -11.65 19.77
CA LYS A 119 -18.30 -11.69 21.01
C LYS A 119 -16.81 -11.71 20.69
N PHE A 120 -16.41 -12.46 19.66
CA PHE A 120 -15.03 -12.49 19.21
C PHE A 120 -14.57 -11.13 18.67
N LEU A 121 -15.38 -10.44 17.85
CA LEU A 121 -15.07 -9.07 17.41
C LEU A 121 -14.94 -8.11 18.58
N ASP A 122 -15.84 -8.21 19.57
CA ASP A 122 -15.79 -7.38 20.78
C ASP A 122 -14.49 -7.63 21.58
N TYR A 123 -14.06 -8.88 21.67
CA TYR A 123 -12.77 -9.25 22.25
C TYR A 123 -11.59 -8.66 21.47
N LEU A 124 -11.58 -8.75 20.13
CA LEU A 124 -10.51 -8.18 19.30
C LEU A 124 -10.35 -6.67 19.49
N VAL A 125 -11.45 -5.97 19.75
CA VAL A 125 -11.44 -4.51 19.93
C VAL A 125 -11.08 -4.08 21.35
N LYS A 126 -11.48 -4.84 22.36
CA LYS A 126 -11.40 -4.44 23.78
C LYS A 126 -10.29 -5.13 24.58
N SER A 127 -9.67 -6.16 24.03
CA SER A 127 -8.65 -6.94 24.74
C SER A 127 -7.31 -6.20 24.74
N ASP A 128 -6.73 -6.04 25.93
CA ASP A 128 -5.37 -5.53 26.10
C ASP A 128 -4.34 -6.42 25.41
N TYR A 129 -4.58 -7.74 25.38
CA TYR A 129 -3.73 -8.68 24.65
C TYR A 129 -3.74 -8.42 23.13
N THR A 130 -4.90 -8.14 22.56
CA THR A 130 -5.01 -7.80 21.13
C THR A 130 -4.33 -6.47 20.83
N ALA A 131 -4.50 -5.48 21.71
CA ALA A 131 -3.81 -4.19 21.57
C ALA A 131 -2.29 -4.37 21.61
N TYR A 132 -1.77 -5.13 22.57
CA TYR A 132 -0.34 -5.50 22.65
C TYR A 132 0.12 -6.21 21.37
N TRP A 133 -0.59 -7.26 20.94
CA TRP A 133 -0.19 -8.04 19.78
C TRP A 133 -0.15 -7.21 18.49
N HIS A 134 -1.15 -6.36 18.28
CA HIS A 134 -1.18 -5.51 17.08
C HIS A 134 -0.08 -4.45 17.08
N GLN A 135 0.22 -3.85 18.21
CA GLN A 135 1.15 -2.73 18.28
C GLN A 135 2.59 -3.18 18.53
N ASP A 136 2.83 -3.91 19.61
CA ASP A 136 4.18 -4.20 20.07
C ASP A 136 4.81 -5.37 19.29
N VAL A 137 3.98 -6.29 18.76
CA VAL A 137 4.45 -7.44 17.99
C VAL A 137 4.36 -7.18 16.48
N MET A 138 3.22 -6.68 15.99
CA MET A 138 2.98 -6.52 14.55
C MET A 138 3.35 -5.12 14.02
N GLY A 139 3.69 -4.17 14.88
CA GLY A 139 4.03 -2.80 14.47
C GLY A 139 2.87 -2.00 13.86
N ASN A 140 1.63 -2.42 14.09
CA ASN A 140 0.44 -1.76 13.55
C ASN A 140 -0.07 -0.66 14.48
N ILE A 141 -0.50 0.46 13.91
CA ILE A 141 -1.13 1.54 14.67
C ILE A 141 -2.60 1.19 14.96
N PRO A 142 -3.13 1.51 16.15
CA PRO A 142 -4.52 1.27 16.45
C PRO A 142 -5.46 1.97 15.47
N GLY A 143 -6.42 1.25 14.89
CA GLY A 143 -7.46 1.80 14.03
C GLY A 143 -8.58 2.52 14.78
N LEU A 144 -8.58 2.47 16.11
CA LEU A 144 -9.59 3.06 16.97
C LEU A 144 -8.96 4.13 17.87
N SER A 145 -9.51 5.34 17.85
CA SER A 145 -9.03 6.47 18.66
C SER A 145 -9.17 6.26 20.18
N THR A 146 -9.94 5.25 20.59
CA THR A 146 -10.10 4.87 22.00
C THR A 146 -9.02 3.94 22.51
N VAL A 147 -8.20 3.38 21.62
CA VAL A 147 -7.06 2.53 21.96
C VAL A 147 -5.80 3.42 21.92
N PRO A 148 -5.10 3.60 23.06
CA PRO A 148 -3.89 4.41 23.06
C PRO A 148 -2.78 3.75 22.25
N VAL A 149 -1.91 4.56 21.68
CA VAL A 149 -0.68 4.07 21.04
C VAL A 149 0.27 3.56 22.12
N SER A 150 0.81 2.36 21.92
CA SER A 150 1.75 1.74 22.85
C SER A 150 3.08 2.49 22.90
N GLU A 151 3.65 2.61 24.09
CA GLU A 151 5.03 3.13 24.27
C GLU A 151 6.08 2.17 23.68
N ASN A 152 5.72 0.91 23.47
CA ASN A 152 6.58 -0.13 22.90
C ASN A 152 6.22 -0.43 21.43
N LEU A 153 5.47 0.45 20.76
CA LEU A 153 5.19 0.31 19.34
C LEU A 153 6.51 0.10 18.57
N ALA A 154 6.59 -0.94 17.73
CA ALA A 154 7.78 -1.25 16.97
C ALA A 154 8.21 -0.08 16.06
N CYS A 155 9.52 0.04 15.76
CA CYS A 155 10.12 1.21 15.11
C CYS A 155 9.41 1.66 13.83
N LEU A 156 9.10 0.75 12.90
CA LEU A 156 8.38 1.10 11.67
C LEU A 156 6.96 1.63 11.95
N GLY A 157 6.29 1.11 12.99
CA GLY A 157 5.01 1.64 13.44
C GLY A 157 5.13 3.05 14.02
N GLN A 158 6.22 3.35 14.74
CA GLN A 158 6.51 4.69 15.26
C GLN A 158 6.71 5.69 14.13
N ASP A 159 7.44 5.31 13.08
CA ASP A 159 7.65 6.14 11.90
C ASP A 159 6.31 6.46 11.20
N VAL A 160 5.49 5.44 10.96
CA VAL A 160 4.14 5.62 10.37
C VAL A 160 3.28 6.52 11.25
N PHE A 161 3.30 6.34 12.58
CA PHE A 161 2.54 7.17 13.51
C PHE A 161 2.99 8.64 13.46
N THR A 162 4.29 8.89 13.41
CA THR A 162 4.86 10.24 13.25
C THR A 162 4.40 10.88 11.94
N LEU A 163 4.48 10.15 10.84
CA LEU A 163 3.99 10.64 9.54
C LEU A 163 2.48 10.94 9.54
N MET A 164 1.68 10.15 10.28
CA MET A 164 0.25 10.42 10.46
C MET A 164 0.02 11.72 11.24
N GLN A 165 0.75 11.95 12.33
CA GLN A 165 0.66 13.19 13.12
C GLN A 165 1.01 14.43 12.29
N ASP A 166 1.98 14.31 11.40
CA ASP A 166 2.42 15.38 10.50
C ASP A 166 1.49 15.58 9.28
N GLY A 167 0.43 14.78 9.14
CA GLY A 167 -0.48 14.84 8.00
C GLY A 167 0.14 14.35 6.68
N LEU A 168 1.20 13.55 6.78
CA LEU A 168 1.99 13.03 5.65
C LEU A 168 1.58 11.60 5.25
N THR A 169 0.36 11.21 5.61
CA THR A 169 -0.25 9.94 5.19
C THR A 169 -1.52 10.18 4.39
N HIS A 170 -1.94 9.17 3.64
CA HIS A 170 -3.28 9.11 3.04
C HIS A 170 -3.79 7.67 3.07
N GLU A 171 -5.11 7.51 3.08
CA GLU A 171 -5.73 6.19 3.00
C GLU A 171 -5.56 5.61 1.58
N THR A 172 -5.38 4.30 1.51
CA THR A 172 -5.33 3.58 0.23
C THR A 172 -6.59 3.81 -0.60
N MET A 173 -6.41 3.98 -1.91
CA MET A 173 -7.51 4.13 -2.86
C MET A 173 -8.08 2.77 -3.32
N THR A 174 -7.45 1.67 -2.94
CA THR A 174 -7.86 0.31 -3.35
C THR A 174 -9.35 0.00 -3.12
N PRO A 175 -9.97 0.36 -1.97
CA PRO A 175 -11.40 0.12 -1.76
C PRO A 175 -12.33 0.89 -2.71
N TRP A 176 -11.85 1.97 -3.30
CA TRP A 176 -12.64 2.83 -4.21
C TRP A 176 -12.54 2.40 -5.68
N CYS A 177 -11.56 1.57 -6.02
CA CYS A 177 -11.39 1.04 -7.37
C CYS A 177 -12.27 -0.20 -7.54
N PRO A 178 -13.14 -0.26 -8.57
CA PRO A 178 -13.92 -1.46 -8.88
C PRO A 178 -13.04 -2.67 -9.16
N ASP A 179 -13.43 -3.86 -8.71
CA ASP A 179 -12.60 -5.06 -8.83
C ASP A 179 -12.32 -5.42 -10.29
N GLU A 180 -13.33 -5.29 -11.17
CA GLU A 180 -13.18 -5.50 -12.61
C GLU A 180 -12.18 -4.56 -13.29
N VAL A 181 -11.92 -3.41 -12.68
CA VAL A 181 -10.94 -2.42 -13.18
C VAL A 181 -9.54 -2.71 -12.63
N LYS A 182 -9.43 -3.18 -11.39
CA LYS A 182 -8.13 -3.45 -10.74
C LYS A 182 -7.29 -4.43 -11.53
N ASP A 183 -7.88 -5.56 -11.94
CA ASP A 183 -7.15 -6.60 -12.67
C ASP A 183 -6.64 -6.07 -14.01
N SER A 184 -7.51 -5.38 -14.77
CA SER A 184 -7.15 -4.78 -16.06
C SER A 184 -6.06 -3.71 -15.92
N ILE A 185 -6.11 -2.89 -14.87
CA ILE A 185 -5.04 -1.91 -14.55
C ILE A 185 -3.74 -2.64 -14.23
N GLY A 186 -3.79 -3.70 -13.42
CA GLY A 186 -2.63 -4.53 -13.09
C GLY A 186 -1.96 -5.13 -14.33
N GLU A 187 -2.76 -5.59 -15.31
CA GLU A 187 -2.25 -6.09 -16.58
C GLU A 187 -1.51 -4.99 -17.38
N VAL A 188 -2.09 -3.81 -17.52
CA VAL A 188 -1.45 -2.68 -18.23
C VAL A 188 -0.16 -2.24 -17.55
N TRP A 189 -0.14 -2.20 -16.21
CA TRP A 189 1.09 -1.94 -15.45
C TRP A 189 2.16 -3.01 -15.71
N SER A 190 1.79 -4.28 -15.70
CA SER A 190 2.70 -5.40 -15.96
C SER A 190 3.30 -5.32 -17.37
N LEU A 191 2.51 -4.93 -18.36
CA LEU A 191 2.99 -4.72 -19.74
C LEU A 191 3.99 -3.55 -19.81
N TYR A 192 3.73 -2.45 -19.10
CA TYR A 192 4.62 -1.29 -19.08
C TYR A 192 5.94 -1.60 -18.38
N VAL A 193 5.88 -2.14 -17.15
CA VAL A 193 7.06 -2.55 -16.38
C VAL A 193 7.88 -3.60 -17.12
N GLY A 194 7.20 -4.55 -17.80
CA GLY A 194 7.82 -5.56 -18.68
C GLY A 194 8.35 -5.01 -20.00
N LYS A 195 8.29 -3.67 -20.25
CA LYS A 195 8.72 -2.99 -21.49
C LYS A 195 8.06 -3.54 -22.76
N GLN A 196 6.84 -4.08 -22.65
CA GLN A 196 6.05 -4.59 -23.76
C GLN A 196 5.22 -3.49 -24.42
N ILE A 197 4.93 -2.41 -23.69
CA ILE A 197 4.26 -1.21 -24.18
C ILE A 197 5.05 0.03 -23.75
N ASP A 198 4.93 1.11 -24.54
CA ASP A 198 5.47 2.41 -24.23
C ASP A 198 4.47 3.28 -23.41
N ARG A 199 4.89 4.47 -22.94
CA ARG A 199 4.03 5.38 -22.18
C ARG A 199 2.77 5.81 -22.95
N PRO A 200 2.81 6.22 -24.22
CA PRO A 200 1.61 6.51 -24.98
C PRO A 200 0.62 5.34 -25.02
N GLN A 201 1.10 4.12 -25.19
CA GLN A 201 0.27 2.91 -25.17
C GLN A 201 -0.29 2.64 -23.78
N PHE A 202 0.50 2.84 -22.73
CA PHE A 202 0.06 2.74 -21.34
C PHE A 202 -1.10 3.69 -21.06
N PHE A 203 -0.95 4.99 -21.33
CA PHE A 203 -2.00 5.97 -21.08
C PHE A 203 -3.28 5.68 -21.86
N LYS A 204 -3.13 5.27 -23.15
CA LYS A 204 -4.27 4.90 -23.98
C LYS A 204 -5.04 3.72 -23.37
N GLN A 205 -4.35 2.63 -23.03
CA GLN A 205 -4.99 1.44 -22.48
C GLN A 205 -5.59 1.72 -21.08
N TYR A 206 -4.92 2.50 -20.25
CA TYR A 206 -5.42 2.91 -18.95
C TYR A 206 -6.72 3.72 -19.07
N GLN A 207 -6.80 4.67 -20.00
CA GLN A 207 -8.03 5.44 -20.28
C GLN A 207 -9.14 4.55 -20.85
N GLU A 208 -8.81 3.63 -21.76
CA GLU A 208 -9.78 2.69 -22.35
C GLU A 208 -10.45 1.80 -21.30
N ILE A 209 -9.72 1.35 -20.27
CA ILE A 209 -10.28 0.57 -19.15
C ILE A 209 -11.40 1.35 -18.46
N TRP A 210 -11.17 2.60 -18.13
CA TRP A 210 -12.17 3.45 -17.45
C TRP A 210 -13.35 3.80 -18.34
N THR A 211 -13.09 4.06 -19.62
CA THR A 211 -14.13 4.32 -20.62
C THR A 211 -15.05 3.11 -20.79
N ASN A 212 -14.47 1.93 -20.90
CA ASN A 212 -15.22 0.68 -21.01
C ASN A 212 -16.02 0.37 -19.73
N TYR A 213 -15.44 0.60 -18.55
CA TYR A 213 -16.14 0.46 -17.28
C TYR A 213 -17.38 1.36 -17.23
N ALA A 214 -17.26 2.64 -17.60
CA ALA A 214 -18.37 3.58 -17.61
C ALA A 214 -19.47 3.20 -18.61
N ALA A 215 -19.10 2.66 -19.78
CA ALA A 215 -20.06 2.25 -20.82
C ALA A 215 -20.86 1.01 -20.44
N ASN A 216 -20.39 0.20 -19.49
CA ASN A 216 -21.01 -1.04 -19.06
C ASN A 216 -21.81 -0.90 -17.73
N LYS A 217 -21.93 0.31 -17.18
CA LYS A 217 -22.74 0.65 -16.03
C LYS A 217 -24.17 1.03 -16.45
#